data_bdf4370b28ea391d3cab931ce6b11fd2
#
_entry.id   bdf4370b28ea391d3cab931ce6b11fd2
#
_cell.length_a   1.000
_cell.length_b   1.000
_cell.length_c   1.000
_cell.angle_alpha   90.00
_cell.angle_beta   90.00
_cell.angle_gamma   90.00
#
_symmetry.space_group_name_H-M   'P 1'
#
loop_
_entity.id
_entity.type
_entity.pdbx_description
1 polymer ?
#
loop_
_entity_poly.entity_id
_entity_poly.type
_entity_poly.pdbx_seq_one_letter_code
_entity_poly.pdbx_strand_id
1 'polypeptide(L)'
;VVLHFRYPVGSSGRRNLRWSIWGVIALFVGLFLNYTLPQHDIVRVTGTYNRLTTVGWENSIFYSSPDTGTAESATTRDIRFINGVFPDESVIVYRNEDTGWVWPPYFKYDSSNLQAEAANLKSSKEAPKWVSVTHYGWRLPFLSIYPNAVKVREVAGPDDTSFPWLNTVILVILAMITLTIRRMWL
;
A
#
# COMPACT_ATOMS: atom_id res chain seq x y z
N VAL A 1 2.15 -60.94 -22.68
CA VAL A 1 1.01 -59.98 -22.80
C VAL A 1 1.19 -58.94 -21.72
N VAL A 2 1.64 -57.74 -22.09
CA VAL A 2 1.83 -56.62 -21.15
C VAL A 2 0.58 -55.74 -21.26
N LEU A 3 -0.24 -55.80 -20.21
CA LEU A 3 -1.42 -54.95 -20.10
C LEU A 3 -0.98 -53.53 -19.66
N HIS A 4 -0.97 -52.58 -20.60
CA HIS A 4 -0.78 -51.17 -20.29
C HIS A 4 -2.11 -50.61 -19.73
N PHE A 5 -2.23 -50.51 -18.42
CA PHE A 5 -3.27 -49.72 -17.76
C PHE A 5 -2.99 -48.24 -17.97
N ARG A 6 -3.62 -47.63 -18.99
CA ARG A 6 -3.75 -46.16 -19.09
C ARG A 6 -4.88 -45.74 -18.17
N TYR A 7 -4.51 -45.18 -17.00
CA TYR A 7 -5.47 -44.42 -16.19
C TYR A 7 -5.87 -43.17 -16.97
N PRO A 8 -7.13 -42.96 -17.29
CA PRO A 8 -7.60 -41.71 -17.88
C PRO A 8 -7.48 -40.65 -16.77
N VAL A 9 -6.55 -39.72 -16.92
CA VAL A 9 -6.52 -38.50 -16.07
C VAL A 9 -7.82 -37.76 -16.34
N GLY A 10 -8.77 -37.89 -15.42
CA GLY A 10 -10.13 -37.43 -15.57
C GLY A 10 -10.19 -35.93 -15.89
N SER A 11 -11.10 -35.53 -16.73
CA SER A 11 -11.36 -34.13 -17.12
C SER A 11 -11.63 -33.20 -15.95
N SER A 12 -12.03 -33.73 -14.81
CA SER A 12 -12.21 -33.02 -13.53
C SER A 12 -10.90 -32.49 -12.95
N GLY A 13 -9.80 -33.27 -13.03
CA GLY A 13 -8.50 -32.83 -12.48
C GLY A 13 -7.95 -31.59 -13.19
N ARG A 14 -8.05 -31.56 -14.53
CA ARG A 14 -7.60 -30.39 -15.32
C ARG A 14 -8.46 -29.16 -15.07
N ARG A 15 -9.75 -29.32 -14.86
CA ARG A 15 -10.67 -28.23 -14.55
C ARG A 15 -10.35 -27.65 -13.16
N ASN A 16 -10.16 -28.50 -12.15
CA ASN A 16 -9.83 -28.07 -10.80
C ASN A 16 -8.48 -27.34 -10.76
N LEU A 17 -7.47 -27.82 -11.49
CA LEU A 17 -6.17 -27.17 -11.62
C LEU A 17 -6.30 -25.77 -12.23
N ARG A 18 -7.10 -25.60 -13.29
CA ARG A 18 -7.34 -24.29 -13.90
C ARG A 18 -8.00 -23.32 -12.92
N TRP A 19 -9.01 -23.75 -12.17
CA TRP A 19 -9.67 -22.92 -11.16
C TRP A 19 -8.71 -22.54 -10.01
N SER A 20 -7.86 -23.47 -9.59
CA SER A 20 -6.83 -23.19 -8.57
C SER A 20 -5.83 -22.12 -9.06
N ILE A 21 -5.36 -22.22 -10.31
CA ILE A 21 -4.47 -21.23 -10.90
C ILE A 21 -5.14 -19.84 -10.95
N TRP A 22 -6.38 -19.76 -11.43
CA TRP A 22 -7.11 -18.50 -11.46
C TRP A 22 -7.38 -17.94 -10.06
N GLY A 23 -7.65 -18.79 -9.09
CA GLY A 23 -7.79 -18.39 -7.68
C GLY A 23 -6.51 -17.78 -7.13
N VAL A 24 -5.36 -18.39 -7.41
CA VAL A 24 -4.05 -17.86 -7.00
C VAL A 24 -3.76 -16.52 -7.67
N ILE A 25 -4.00 -16.41 -8.98
CA ILE A 25 -3.81 -15.13 -9.71
C ILE A 25 -4.72 -14.05 -9.12
N ALA A 26 -6.00 -14.35 -8.88
CA ALA A 26 -6.95 -13.41 -8.30
C ALA A 26 -6.51 -12.95 -6.88
N LEU A 27 -5.97 -13.87 -6.08
CA LEU A 27 -5.41 -13.55 -4.76
C LEU A 27 -4.23 -12.56 -4.88
N PHE A 28 -3.27 -12.85 -5.75
CA PHE A 28 -2.12 -11.95 -5.95
C PHE A 28 -2.54 -10.58 -6.48
N VAL A 29 -3.47 -10.52 -7.44
CA VAL A 29 -4.02 -9.26 -7.95
C VAL A 29 -4.75 -8.51 -6.83
N GLY A 30 -5.53 -9.20 -6.00
CA GLY A 30 -6.21 -8.61 -4.85
C GLY A 30 -5.24 -8.02 -3.83
N LEU A 31 -4.18 -8.75 -3.46
CA LEU A 31 -3.14 -8.27 -2.55
C LEU A 31 -2.39 -7.07 -3.14
N PHE A 32 -2.06 -7.14 -4.43
CA PHE A 32 -1.40 -6.06 -5.15
C PHE A 32 -2.25 -4.77 -5.17
N LEU A 33 -3.53 -4.88 -5.50
CA LEU A 33 -4.45 -3.74 -5.49
C LEU A 33 -4.64 -3.20 -4.06
N ASN A 34 -4.79 -4.07 -3.07
CA ASN A 34 -4.90 -3.67 -1.67
C ASN A 34 -3.65 -2.91 -1.18
N TYR A 35 -2.46 -3.34 -1.61
CA TYR A 35 -1.21 -2.65 -1.30
C TYR A 35 -1.10 -1.29 -1.99
N THR A 36 -1.50 -1.20 -3.25
CA THR A 36 -1.21 -0.05 -4.12
C THR A 36 -2.29 1.01 -4.16
N LEU A 37 -3.56 0.64 -3.94
CA LEU A 37 -4.64 1.61 -3.94
C LEU A 37 -4.56 2.51 -2.69
N PRO A 38 -4.85 3.82 -2.84
CA PRO A 38 -4.85 4.73 -1.72
C PRO A 38 -5.91 4.37 -0.67
N GLN A 39 -5.47 4.35 0.57
CA GLN A 39 -6.30 4.16 1.75
C GLN A 39 -6.36 5.48 2.53
N HIS A 40 -7.38 5.65 3.35
CA HIS A 40 -7.60 6.86 4.13
C HIS A 40 -7.83 6.47 5.59
N ASP A 41 -6.94 6.93 6.45
CA ASP A 41 -7.07 6.77 7.90
C ASP A 41 -7.41 8.11 8.54
N ILE A 42 -8.35 8.11 9.49
CA ILE A 42 -8.62 9.27 10.32
C ILE A 42 -7.87 9.10 11.63
N VAL A 43 -6.89 9.95 11.85
CA VAL A 43 -6.00 9.89 13.01
C VAL A 43 -5.75 11.26 13.60
N ARG A 44 -5.31 11.30 14.83
CA ARG A 44 -4.71 12.47 15.47
C ARG A 44 -3.20 12.37 15.32
N VAL A 45 -2.58 13.36 14.66
CA VAL A 45 -1.12 13.41 14.53
C VAL A 45 -0.51 13.82 15.88
N THR A 46 0.37 12.99 16.40
CA THR A 46 1.03 13.23 17.72
C THR A 46 2.47 13.71 17.59
N GLY A 47 3.09 13.49 16.44
CA GLY A 47 4.44 13.96 16.18
C GLY A 47 4.99 13.51 14.85
N THR A 48 6.12 14.09 14.50
CA THR A 48 6.92 13.72 13.34
C THR A 48 8.37 13.58 13.75
N TYR A 49 9.09 12.66 13.14
CA TYR A 49 10.53 12.46 13.40
C TYR A 49 11.22 11.85 12.19
N ASN A 50 12.54 11.95 12.20
CA ASN A 50 13.39 11.27 11.24
C ASN A 50 14.14 10.13 11.93
N ARG A 51 14.39 9.07 11.19
CA ARG A 51 15.13 7.92 11.68
C ARG A 51 16.01 7.33 10.58
N LEU A 52 17.28 7.10 10.89
CA LEU A 52 18.14 6.26 10.08
C LEU A 52 17.60 4.84 10.08
N THR A 53 17.22 4.38 8.91
CA THR A 53 16.61 3.05 8.70
C THR A 53 17.47 2.25 7.74
N THR A 54 17.85 1.04 8.16
CA THR A 54 18.50 0.08 7.27
C THR A 54 17.43 -0.67 6.49
N VAL A 55 17.51 -0.58 5.18
CA VAL A 55 16.61 -1.29 4.25
C VAL A 55 17.34 -2.54 3.79
N GLY A 56 16.91 -3.70 4.30
CA GLY A 56 17.44 -5.00 3.92
C GLY A 56 16.83 -5.52 2.62
N TRP A 57 17.36 -6.61 2.09
CA TRP A 57 16.83 -7.26 0.89
C TRP A 57 15.38 -7.75 1.09
N GLU A 58 15.01 -8.11 2.32
CA GLU A 58 13.70 -8.66 2.71
C GLU A 58 12.57 -7.62 2.64
N ASN A 59 12.90 -6.33 2.73
CA ASN A 59 11.90 -5.26 2.73
C ASN A 59 12.15 -4.18 1.67
N SER A 60 13.23 -4.29 0.89
CA SER A 60 13.62 -3.28 -0.11
C SER A 60 12.54 -2.98 -1.15
N ILE A 61 11.72 -3.97 -1.53
CA ILE A 61 10.63 -3.79 -2.50
C ILE A 61 9.50 -2.88 -2.00
N PHE A 62 9.42 -2.67 -0.68
CA PHE A 62 8.40 -1.82 -0.06
C PHE A 62 8.87 -0.38 0.14
N TYR A 63 10.16 -0.10 -0.02
CA TYR A 63 10.75 1.21 0.13
C TYR A 63 11.06 1.84 -1.23
N SER A 64 11.04 3.16 -1.28
CA SER A 64 11.41 3.89 -2.50
C SER A 64 12.87 3.64 -2.89
N SER A 65 13.18 3.72 -4.19
CA SER A 65 14.57 3.65 -4.62
C SER A 65 15.34 4.89 -4.16
N PRO A 66 16.60 4.76 -3.74
CA PRO A 66 17.40 5.92 -3.34
C PRO A 66 17.67 6.83 -4.54
N ASP A 67 17.63 8.15 -4.31
CA ASP A 67 17.91 9.18 -5.34
C ASP A 67 19.38 9.24 -5.77
N THR A 68 20.28 8.58 -5.06
CA THR A 68 21.73 8.62 -5.30
C THR A 68 22.24 7.35 -5.96
N GLY A 69 22.83 7.51 -7.14
CA GLY A 69 23.28 6.45 -8.05
C GLY A 69 24.45 5.57 -7.62
N THR A 70 24.72 5.40 -6.32
CA THR A 70 25.74 4.48 -5.81
C THR A 70 25.10 3.39 -4.97
N ALA A 71 25.22 2.16 -5.42
CA ALA A 71 24.58 0.97 -4.81
C ALA A 71 24.97 0.71 -3.34
N GLU A 72 26.08 1.24 -2.86
CA GLU A 72 26.59 1.00 -1.50
C GLU A 72 25.98 1.93 -0.44
N SER A 73 25.48 3.10 -0.80
CA SER A 73 24.80 4.00 0.13
C SER A 73 23.30 3.69 0.31
N ALA A 74 22.81 2.66 -0.37
CA ALA A 74 21.39 2.36 -0.45
C ALA A 74 20.79 1.66 0.78
N THR A 75 21.62 1.09 1.66
CA THR A 75 21.15 0.24 2.76
C THR A 75 20.72 1.04 4.00
N THR A 76 21.31 2.19 4.28
CA THR A 76 20.94 3.01 5.43
C THR A 76 20.64 4.43 4.99
N ARG A 77 19.44 4.90 5.26
CA ARG A 77 18.95 6.23 4.86
C ARG A 77 18.06 6.86 5.90
N ASP A 78 18.01 8.18 5.88
CA ASP A 78 17.15 8.95 6.76
C ASP A 78 15.71 8.95 6.20
N ILE A 79 14.82 8.28 6.92
CA ILE A 79 13.41 8.18 6.57
C ILE A 79 12.59 9.03 7.54
N ARG A 80 11.67 9.81 6.97
CA ARG A 80 10.71 10.62 7.73
C ARG A 80 9.54 9.76 8.16
N PHE A 81 9.08 9.99 9.40
CA PHE A 81 7.94 9.30 9.97
C PHE A 81 6.91 10.28 10.54
N ILE A 82 5.65 9.89 10.49
CA ILE A 82 4.50 10.61 11.04
C ILE A 82 3.79 9.65 12.01
N ASN A 83 3.65 10.05 13.27
CA ASN A 83 2.94 9.29 14.27
C ASN A 83 1.46 9.68 14.30
N GLY A 84 0.59 8.69 14.20
CA GLY A 84 -0.86 8.83 14.29
C GLY A 84 -1.44 8.02 15.45
N VAL A 85 -2.55 8.48 15.98
CA VAL A 85 -3.39 7.77 16.95
C VAL A 85 -4.81 7.79 16.43
N PHE A 86 -5.39 6.60 16.30
CA PHE A 86 -6.79 6.42 15.89
C PHE A 86 -7.78 6.86 16.98
N PRO A 87 -9.07 7.00 16.65
CA PRO A 87 -10.10 7.32 17.65
C PRO A 87 -10.23 6.29 18.78
N ASP A 88 -9.89 5.03 18.53
CA ASP A 88 -9.85 3.94 19.51
C ASP A 88 -8.56 3.90 20.36
N GLU A 89 -7.72 4.95 20.26
CA GLU A 89 -6.42 5.09 20.92
C GLU A 89 -5.35 4.11 20.42
N SER A 90 -5.60 3.32 19.40
CA SER A 90 -4.56 2.52 18.75
C SER A 90 -3.57 3.40 17.99
N VAL A 91 -2.30 2.96 17.90
CA VAL A 91 -1.21 3.76 17.31
C VAL A 91 -0.81 3.23 15.95
N ILE A 92 -0.55 4.14 15.04
CA ILE A 92 0.03 3.86 13.73
C ILE A 92 1.20 4.80 13.44
N VAL A 93 2.16 4.31 12.68
CA VAL A 93 3.29 5.10 12.18
C VAL A 93 3.30 5.00 10.67
N TYR A 94 3.30 6.14 10.01
CA TYR A 94 3.47 6.25 8.56
C TYR A 94 4.91 6.66 8.26
N ARG A 95 5.50 6.07 7.24
CA ARG A 95 6.69 6.65 6.61
C ARG A 95 6.26 7.77 5.66
N ASN A 96 7.20 8.63 5.31
CA ASN A 96 6.97 9.76 4.41
C ASN A 96 8.15 9.86 3.45
N GLU A 97 8.12 9.05 2.38
CA GLU A 97 9.12 9.02 1.32
C GLU A 97 8.53 9.47 -0.01
N ASP A 98 9.36 10.06 -0.85
CA ASP A 98 9.02 10.36 -2.24
C ASP A 98 8.94 9.07 -3.05
N THR A 99 8.03 9.01 -4.02
CA THR A 99 7.84 7.84 -4.89
C THR A 99 8.22 8.14 -6.33
N GLY A 100 8.20 9.41 -6.72
CA GLY A 100 8.53 9.82 -8.08
C GLY A 100 7.72 9.08 -9.14
N TRP A 101 8.39 8.73 -10.22
CA TRP A 101 7.88 7.93 -11.33
C TRP A 101 8.05 6.42 -11.12
N VAL A 102 8.79 6.04 -10.08
CA VAL A 102 9.05 4.65 -9.76
C VAL A 102 7.81 4.06 -9.09
N TRP A 103 7.88 2.85 -8.73
CA TRP A 103 6.78 2.08 -8.15
C TRP A 103 6.60 2.33 -6.64
N PRO A 104 5.36 2.46 -6.13
CA PRO A 104 4.10 2.72 -6.89
C PRO A 104 4.04 4.17 -7.38
N PRO A 105 3.41 4.42 -8.55
CA PRO A 105 3.50 5.71 -9.26
C PRO A 105 2.55 6.77 -8.66
N TYR A 106 2.80 7.18 -7.43
CA TYR A 106 2.03 8.25 -6.79
C TYR A 106 2.51 9.66 -7.18
N PHE A 107 3.63 9.75 -7.92
CA PHE A 107 4.22 11.03 -8.36
C PHE A 107 4.45 12.00 -7.21
N LYS A 108 4.76 11.47 -6.05
CA LYS A 108 5.05 12.26 -4.86
C LYS A 108 6.52 12.68 -4.88
N TYR A 109 6.75 14.01 -4.90
CA TYR A 109 8.07 14.63 -4.94
C TYR A 109 8.32 15.57 -3.76
N ASP A 110 7.36 15.67 -2.84
CA ASP A 110 7.35 16.72 -1.82
C ASP A 110 7.11 16.17 -0.41
N SER A 111 7.91 15.18 -0.04
CA SER A 111 7.86 14.63 1.31
C SER A 111 8.27 15.65 2.39
N SER A 112 9.05 16.68 2.03
CA SER A 112 9.44 17.73 2.97
C SER A 112 8.26 18.61 3.38
N ASN A 113 7.43 19.05 2.42
CA ASN A 113 6.24 19.84 2.73
C ASN A 113 5.19 18.99 3.46
N LEU A 114 5.00 17.74 3.05
CA LEU A 114 4.11 16.82 3.77
C LEU A 114 4.53 16.64 5.24
N GLN A 115 5.85 16.59 5.50
CA GLN A 115 6.37 16.52 6.87
C GLN A 115 6.05 17.77 7.66
N ALA A 116 6.20 18.95 7.05
CA ALA A 116 5.89 20.23 7.67
C ALA A 116 4.38 20.38 7.92
N GLU A 117 3.53 19.99 6.97
CA GLU A 117 2.07 19.96 7.12
C GLU A 117 1.65 19.04 8.28
N ALA A 118 2.17 17.83 8.34
CA ALA A 118 1.90 16.91 9.43
C ALA A 118 2.35 17.45 10.78
N ALA A 119 3.52 18.11 10.84
CA ALA A 119 4.01 18.74 12.06
C ALA A 119 3.10 19.89 12.52
N ASN A 120 2.56 20.69 11.59
CA ASN A 120 1.62 21.78 11.90
C ASN A 120 0.27 21.28 12.40
N LEU A 121 -0.14 20.08 11.98
CA LEU A 121 -1.40 19.43 12.40
C LEU A 121 -1.25 18.62 13.70
N LYS A 122 -0.08 18.63 14.32
CA LYS A 122 0.15 17.97 15.61
C LYS A 122 -0.82 18.51 16.67
N SER A 123 -1.41 17.60 17.44
CA SER A 123 -2.34 17.95 18.50
C SER A 123 -2.26 16.98 19.68
N SER A 124 -2.76 17.44 20.84
CA SER A 124 -2.84 16.65 22.06
C SER A 124 -4.20 15.93 22.18
N LYS A 125 -4.34 15.09 23.20
CA LYS A 125 -5.59 14.38 23.49
C LYS A 125 -6.68 15.34 24.00
N GLU A 126 -6.27 16.37 24.70
CA GLU A 126 -7.17 17.37 25.30
C GLU A 126 -7.78 18.33 24.26
N ALA A 127 -7.05 18.58 23.19
CA ALA A 127 -7.49 19.43 22.07
C ALA A 127 -7.19 18.72 20.74
N PRO A 128 -7.94 17.66 20.40
CA PRO A 128 -7.63 16.84 19.25
C PRO A 128 -7.97 17.57 17.94
N LYS A 129 -7.03 17.56 17.00
CA LYS A 129 -7.26 17.83 15.60
C LYS A 129 -7.26 16.53 14.84
N TRP A 130 -8.35 16.24 14.18
CA TRP A 130 -8.47 15.03 13.38
C TRP A 130 -7.93 15.27 11.96
N VAL A 131 -7.20 14.31 11.46
CA VAL A 131 -6.49 14.40 10.19
C VAL A 131 -6.77 13.16 9.36
N SER A 132 -7.21 13.34 8.14
CA SER A 132 -7.27 12.27 7.15
C SER A 132 -5.88 12.13 6.53
N VAL A 133 -5.26 10.97 6.76
CA VAL A 133 -3.99 10.58 6.14
C VAL A 133 -4.30 9.66 4.97
N THR A 134 -4.00 10.12 3.76
CA THR A 134 -4.02 9.26 2.58
C THR A 134 -2.68 8.55 2.48
N HIS A 135 -2.71 7.24 2.39
CA HIS A 135 -1.51 6.42 2.33
C HIS A 135 -1.70 5.20 1.42
N TYR A 136 -0.62 4.51 1.10
CA TYR A 136 -0.63 3.19 0.50
C TYR A 136 0.33 2.28 1.27
N GLY A 137 0.20 0.98 1.04
CA GLY A 137 1.07 -0.01 1.65
C GLY A 137 0.54 -0.56 2.96
N TRP A 138 1.17 -1.60 3.44
CA TRP A 138 0.79 -2.30 4.66
C TRP A 138 1.64 -1.91 5.86
N ARG A 139 1.08 -2.09 7.05
CA ARG A 139 1.85 -2.09 8.29
C ARG A 139 2.19 -3.53 8.67
N LEU A 140 3.47 -3.93 8.48
CA LEU A 140 3.97 -5.25 8.87
C LEU A 140 5.11 -5.08 9.88
N PRO A 141 4.83 -5.14 11.19
CA PRO A 141 5.80 -4.85 12.24
C PRO A 141 7.04 -5.75 12.20
N PHE A 142 6.86 -7.04 11.93
CA PHE A 142 7.93 -8.04 11.93
C PHE A 142 8.96 -7.85 10.79
N LEU A 143 8.56 -7.16 9.70
CA LEU A 143 9.44 -6.78 8.59
C LEU A 143 9.85 -5.29 8.63
N SER A 144 9.46 -4.58 9.67
CA SER A 144 9.66 -3.12 9.77
C SER A 144 9.09 -2.33 8.59
N ILE A 145 7.98 -2.83 7.99
CA ILE A 145 7.29 -2.17 6.89
C ILE A 145 6.24 -1.22 7.46
N TYR A 146 6.20 -0.01 6.89
CA TYR A 146 5.29 1.06 7.25
C TYR A 146 4.53 1.56 6.02
N PRO A 147 3.23 1.87 6.12
CA PRO A 147 2.49 2.51 5.04
C PRO A 147 3.12 3.87 4.72
N ASN A 148 3.12 4.25 3.44
CA ASN A 148 3.69 5.52 3.00
C ASN A 148 2.60 6.58 2.90
N ALA A 149 2.69 7.64 3.70
CA ALA A 149 1.78 8.78 3.62
C ALA A 149 1.99 9.55 2.31
N VAL A 150 0.89 9.84 1.62
CA VAL A 150 0.88 10.58 0.36
C VAL A 150 0.31 11.99 0.56
N LYS A 151 -0.67 12.13 1.45
CA LYS A 151 -1.34 13.39 1.73
C LYS A 151 -1.85 13.40 3.17
N VAL A 152 -1.85 14.58 3.79
CA VAL A 152 -2.54 14.85 5.05
C VAL A 152 -3.54 15.98 4.86
N ARG A 153 -4.68 15.92 5.54
CA ARG A 153 -5.73 16.94 5.47
C ARG A 153 -6.50 16.98 6.78
N GLU A 154 -6.64 18.15 7.36
CA GLU A 154 -7.51 18.33 8.54
C GLU A 154 -8.97 18.03 8.17
N VAL A 155 -9.68 17.38 9.08
CA VAL A 155 -11.08 16.96 8.95
C VAL A 155 -11.89 17.39 10.16
N ALA A 156 -13.19 17.44 10.01
CA ALA A 156 -14.09 17.98 11.05
C ALA A 156 -14.15 17.10 12.31
N GLY A 157 -13.91 15.78 12.19
CA GLY A 157 -14.01 14.87 13.32
C GLY A 157 -13.55 13.45 12.99
N PRO A 158 -13.59 12.56 14.00
CA PRO A 158 -13.14 11.18 13.86
C PRO A 158 -14.02 10.34 12.93
N ASP A 159 -15.28 10.74 12.74
CA ASP A 159 -16.27 10.02 11.92
C ASP A 159 -16.33 10.56 10.47
N ASP A 160 -15.40 11.45 10.10
CA ASP A 160 -15.35 11.96 8.73
C ASP A 160 -15.00 10.83 7.76
N THR A 161 -15.88 10.56 6.82
CA THR A 161 -15.68 9.52 5.81
C THR A 161 -15.71 10.14 4.43
N SER A 162 -14.66 9.93 3.67
CA SER A 162 -14.63 10.30 2.26
C SER A 162 -14.83 9.06 1.38
N PHE A 163 -15.75 9.16 0.40
CA PHE A 163 -15.93 8.07 -0.56
C PHE A 163 -14.65 7.90 -1.39
N PRO A 164 -14.14 6.67 -1.55
CA PRO A 164 -12.88 6.41 -2.25
C PRO A 164 -13.06 6.43 -3.79
N TRP A 165 -13.37 7.61 -4.34
CA TRP A 165 -13.64 7.80 -5.77
C TRP A 165 -12.55 7.27 -6.67
N LEU A 166 -11.29 7.52 -6.34
CA LEU A 166 -10.16 7.07 -7.15
C LEU A 166 -10.11 5.53 -7.24
N ASN A 167 -10.27 4.86 -6.11
CA ASN A 167 -10.29 3.39 -6.08
C ASN A 167 -11.46 2.85 -6.91
N THR A 168 -12.63 3.45 -6.77
CA THR A 168 -13.82 3.06 -7.52
C THR A 168 -13.61 3.20 -9.03
N VAL A 169 -13.06 4.32 -9.49
CA VAL A 169 -12.77 4.55 -10.91
C VAL A 169 -11.75 3.53 -11.43
N ILE A 170 -10.66 3.31 -10.70
CA ILE A 170 -9.63 2.32 -11.09
C ILE A 170 -10.25 0.92 -11.20
N LEU A 171 -11.03 0.50 -10.21
CA LEU A 171 -11.64 -0.83 -10.22
C LEU A 171 -12.66 -0.99 -11.35
N VAL A 172 -13.45 0.03 -11.65
CA VAL A 172 -14.39 0.02 -12.79
C VAL A 172 -13.64 -0.12 -14.12
N ILE A 173 -12.55 0.64 -14.31
CA ILE A 173 -11.72 0.55 -15.52
C ILE A 173 -11.13 -0.86 -15.66
N LEU A 174 -10.57 -1.43 -14.59
CA LEU A 174 -10.02 -2.78 -14.59
C LEU A 174 -11.09 -3.84 -14.91
N ALA A 175 -12.29 -3.68 -14.35
CA ALA A 175 -13.41 -4.57 -14.65
C ALA A 175 -13.81 -4.47 -16.14
N MET A 176 -13.92 -3.28 -16.71
CA MET A 176 -14.21 -3.09 -18.13
C MET A 176 -13.14 -3.71 -19.04
N ILE A 177 -11.86 -3.50 -18.73
CA ILE A 177 -10.75 -4.12 -19.48
C ILE A 177 -10.87 -5.64 -19.43
N THR A 178 -11.10 -6.21 -18.26
CA THR A 178 -11.22 -7.66 -18.06
C THR A 178 -12.38 -8.24 -18.86
N LEU A 179 -13.54 -7.57 -18.84
CA LEU A 179 -14.72 -8.00 -19.62
C LEU A 179 -14.49 -7.89 -21.13
N THR A 180 -13.82 -6.85 -21.58
CA THR A 180 -13.47 -6.66 -22.99
C THR A 180 -12.53 -7.75 -23.47
N ILE A 181 -11.47 -8.03 -22.74
CA ILE A 181 -10.53 -9.12 -23.05
C ILE A 181 -11.28 -10.45 -23.09
N ARG A 182 -12.09 -10.75 -22.08
CA ARG A 182 -12.89 -11.98 -22.07
C ARG A 182 -13.79 -12.10 -23.30
N ARG A 183 -14.43 -11.00 -23.74
CA ARG A 183 -15.29 -11.00 -24.93
C ARG A 183 -14.52 -11.23 -26.22
N MET A 184 -13.26 -10.80 -26.31
CA MET A 184 -12.40 -11.03 -27.49
C MET A 184 -11.90 -12.47 -27.60
N TRP A 185 -11.90 -13.23 -26.49
CA TRP A 185 -11.42 -14.62 -26.46
C TRP A 185 -12.55 -15.66 -26.46
N LEU A 186 -13.81 -15.24 -26.49
CA LEU A 186 -15.00 -16.06 -26.64
C LEU A 186 -15.54 -15.98 -28.06
#